data_274b3b6d153314f5544d8716bf59b5b3
#
_entry.id   274b3b6d153314f5544d8716bf59b5b3
#
_cell.length_a   1.000
_cell.length_b   1.000
_cell.length_c   1.000
_cell.angle_alpha   90.00
_cell.angle_beta   90.00
_cell.angle_gamma   90.00
#
_symmetry.space_group_name_H-M   'P 1'
#
loop_
_entity.id
_entity.type
_entity.pdbx_description
1 polymer ?
#
loop_
_entity_poly.entity_id
_entity_poly.type
_entity_poly.pdbx_seq_one_letter_code
_entity_poly.pdbx_strand_id
1 'polypeptide(L)'
;MIIISRCPYRISLLGGGSDLDWFVKENNYGICLGYSLSKYTYTVINQLSSRARRGILNYSSREEYSKINEIAHPLLRSALEELNIRDLLEISSFGFASRGSGLGGSSSFLLAILKGLLKIKNEELSNHDLAYLASNIEIKKLKKPIGRQDHFIASGGDISSFKFLDNNNTVEKIILSLSKEIFLKKLTEKLYLIPSFVSRSADKVLYKLKESSSANDEL
;
A
#
# COMPACT_ATOMS: atom_id res chain seq x y z
N MET A 1 -18.83 0.93 -17.88
CA MET A 1 -17.96 -0.25 -17.64
C MET A 1 -17.80 -0.39 -16.13
N ILE A 2 -17.84 -1.62 -15.62
CA ILE A 2 -17.59 -1.91 -14.21
C ILE A 2 -16.29 -2.70 -14.11
N ILE A 3 -15.39 -2.26 -13.26
CA ILE A 3 -14.10 -2.92 -12.99
C ILE A 3 -14.06 -3.32 -11.52
N ILE A 4 -13.67 -4.56 -11.26
CA ILE A 4 -13.43 -5.07 -9.92
C ILE A 4 -11.94 -5.37 -9.82
N SER A 5 -11.29 -4.73 -8.86
CA SER A 5 -9.88 -4.94 -8.55
C SER A 5 -9.70 -5.37 -7.09
N ARG A 6 -8.61 -6.04 -6.80
CA ARG A 6 -8.26 -6.45 -5.44
C ARG A 6 -6.76 -6.40 -5.20
N CYS A 7 -6.40 -6.20 -3.95
CA CYS A 7 -5.02 -6.32 -3.49
C CYS A 7 -4.99 -7.03 -2.14
N PRO A 8 -4.04 -7.97 -1.90
CA PRO A 8 -3.95 -8.66 -0.63
C PRO A 8 -3.49 -7.72 0.50
N TYR A 9 -3.89 -8.02 1.71
CA TYR A 9 -3.22 -7.53 2.91
C TYR A 9 -1.85 -8.19 3.06
N ARG A 10 -0.99 -7.60 3.88
CA ARG A 10 0.36 -8.10 4.13
C ARG A 10 0.67 -8.21 5.63
N ILE A 11 1.55 -9.10 5.97
CA ILE A 11 2.28 -9.10 7.24
C ILE A 11 3.76 -8.88 6.99
N SER A 12 4.38 -8.05 7.83
CA SER A 12 5.83 -7.88 7.88
C SER A 12 6.38 -8.92 8.85
N LEU A 13 7.26 -9.80 8.38
CA LEU A 13 7.85 -10.85 9.19
C LEU A 13 9.17 -10.39 9.80
N LEU A 14 10.03 -9.76 9.02
CA LEU A 14 11.36 -9.30 9.43
C LEU A 14 11.72 -7.99 8.73
N GLY A 15 12.53 -7.17 9.37
CA GLY A 15 13.16 -5.98 8.78
C GLY A 15 12.23 -4.76 8.69
N GLY A 16 11.07 -4.79 9.36
CA GLY A 16 10.17 -3.63 9.37
C GLY A 16 10.85 -2.38 9.92
N GLY A 17 10.73 -1.27 9.20
CA GLY A 17 11.40 -0.01 9.52
C GLY A 17 12.74 0.21 8.79
N SER A 18 13.40 -0.86 8.33
CA SER A 18 14.63 -0.71 7.54
C SER A 18 14.39 -0.19 6.11
N ASP A 19 13.14 -0.12 5.69
CA ASP A 19 12.67 0.46 4.42
C ASP A 19 12.38 1.97 4.48
N LEU A 20 12.58 2.59 5.65
CA LEU A 20 12.43 4.03 5.83
C LEU A 20 13.58 4.78 5.17
N ASP A 21 13.28 5.88 4.48
CA ASP A 21 14.26 6.64 3.71
C ASP A 21 15.47 7.09 4.56
N TRP A 22 15.26 7.47 5.83
CA TRP A 22 16.34 7.86 6.73
C TRP A 22 17.23 6.66 7.08
N PHE A 23 16.65 5.49 7.40
CA PHE A 23 17.40 4.28 7.71
C PHE A 23 18.25 3.82 6.52
N VAL A 24 17.65 3.81 5.32
CA VAL A 24 18.36 3.43 4.08
C VAL A 24 19.53 4.36 3.79
N LYS A 25 19.37 5.67 4.04
CA LYS A 25 20.46 6.66 3.87
C LYS A 25 21.62 6.42 4.83
N GLU A 26 21.35 6.16 6.10
CA GLU A 26 22.35 5.92 7.13
C GLU A 26 23.08 4.57 6.94
N ASN A 27 22.37 3.54 6.46
CA ASN A 27 22.88 2.17 6.38
C ASN A 27 23.15 1.69 4.94
N ASN A 28 22.99 2.55 3.91
CA ASN A 28 23.10 2.28 2.49
C ASN A 28 22.02 1.36 1.93
N TYR A 29 21.42 0.51 2.72
CA TYR A 29 20.30 -0.35 2.33
C TYR A 29 19.48 -0.80 3.53
N GLY A 30 18.24 -1.24 3.25
CA GLY A 30 17.38 -1.97 4.17
C GLY A 30 16.84 -3.23 3.52
N ILE A 31 16.44 -4.23 4.30
CA ILE A 31 15.86 -5.47 3.80
C ILE A 31 14.61 -5.80 4.62
N CYS A 32 13.52 -6.06 3.92
CA CYS A 32 12.29 -6.54 4.55
C CYS A 32 11.86 -7.88 3.97
N LEU A 33 11.36 -8.76 4.84
CA LEU A 33 10.70 -10.01 4.49
C LEU A 33 9.25 -9.92 4.94
N GLY A 34 8.33 -10.25 4.05
CA GLY A 34 6.92 -10.25 4.35
C GLY A 34 6.12 -11.32 3.60
N TYR A 35 4.85 -11.38 3.95
CA TYR A 35 3.92 -12.37 3.39
C TYR A 35 2.60 -11.68 3.02
N SER A 36 2.12 -11.93 1.80
CA SER A 36 0.81 -11.49 1.33
C SER A 36 -0.26 -12.47 1.77
N LEU A 37 -1.27 -11.98 2.46
CA LEU A 37 -2.36 -12.81 2.98
C LEU A 37 -3.37 -13.14 1.88
N SER A 38 -4.03 -14.31 2.00
CA SER A 38 -5.21 -14.63 1.18
C SER A 38 -6.48 -13.89 1.65
N LYS A 39 -6.30 -12.67 2.12
CA LYS A 39 -7.33 -11.70 2.52
C LYS A 39 -7.12 -10.41 1.76
N TYR A 40 -8.18 -9.82 1.24
CA TYR A 40 -8.07 -8.77 0.23
C TYR A 40 -8.85 -7.51 0.61
N THR A 41 -8.33 -6.38 0.16
CA THR A 41 -9.12 -5.19 -0.11
C THR A 41 -9.66 -5.30 -1.52
N TYR A 42 -10.94 -5.02 -1.68
CA TYR A 42 -11.64 -4.99 -2.97
C TYR A 42 -12.02 -3.55 -3.31
N THR A 43 -11.96 -3.23 -4.58
CA THR A 43 -12.44 -1.96 -5.12
C THR A 43 -13.29 -2.25 -6.34
N VAL A 44 -14.49 -1.69 -6.36
CA VAL A 44 -15.42 -1.70 -7.49
C VAL A 44 -15.47 -0.29 -8.05
N ILE A 45 -15.14 -0.14 -9.33
CA ILE A 45 -15.13 1.16 -10.02
C ILE A 45 -16.14 1.08 -11.16
N ASN A 46 -17.11 1.98 -11.15
CA ASN A 46 -18.09 2.13 -12.19
C ASN A 46 -17.92 3.47 -12.90
N GLN A 47 -17.67 3.43 -14.21
CA GLN A 47 -17.68 4.64 -15.04
C GLN A 47 -19.10 5.12 -15.18
N LEU A 48 -19.38 6.33 -14.71
CA LEU A 48 -20.69 6.95 -14.80
C LEU A 48 -20.95 7.46 -16.22
N SER A 49 -22.21 7.64 -16.56
CA SER A 49 -22.57 8.22 -17.84
C SER A 49 -22.11 9.70 -17.93
N SER A 50 -21.97 10.21 -19.16
CA SER A 50 -21.67 11.63 -19.41
C SER A 50 -22.72 12.60 -18.87
N ARG A 51 -23.90 12.10 -18.51
CA ARG A 51 -24.98 12.89 -17.87
C ARG A 51 -24.86 12.96 -16.35
N ALA A 52 -23.97 12.16 -15.74
CA ALA A 52 -23.75 12.23 -14.31
C ALA A 52 -23.23 13.61 -13.92
N ARG A 53 -23.76 14.14 -12.84
CA ARG A 53 -23.35 15.45 -12.31
C ARG A 53 -22.36 15.31 -11.14
N ARG A 54 -22.30 14.13 -10.52
CA ARG A 54 -21.43 13.85 -9.36
C ARG A 54 -20.87 12.44 -9.46
N GLY A 55 -19.62 12.31 -9.05
CA GLY A 55 -19.01 11.04 -8.72
C GLY A 55 -19.32 10.66 -7.27
N ILE A 56 -19.19 9.38 -6.96
CA ILE A 56 -19.55 8.80 -5.67
C ILE A 56 -18.38 7.96 -5.16
N LEU A 57 -18.01 8.17 -3.92
CA LEU A 57 -16.98 7.40 -3.23
C LEU A 57 -17.58 6.77 -1.98
N ASN A 58 -17.51 5.43 -1.90
CA ASN A 58 -17.98 4.64 -0.77
C ASN A 58 -16.80 3.85 -0.19
N TYR A 59 -16.42 4.17 1.04
CA TYR A 59 -15.38 3.47 1.81
C TYR A 59 -15.83 3.36 3.27
N SER A 60 -15.07 3.80 4.27
CA SER A 60 -15.59 3.96 5.65
C SER A 60 -16.53 5.16 5.80
N SER A 61 -16.61 5.99 4.78
CA SER A 61 -17.52 7.14 4.66
C SER A 61 -18.05 7.19 3.23
N ARG A 62 -19.08 8.02 3.01
CA ARG A 62 -19.61 8.31 1.68
C ARG A 62 -19.27 9.76 1.32
N GLU A 63 -18.73 9.96 0.14
CA GLU A 63 -18.49 11.28 -0.45
C GLU A 63 -19.16 11.39 -1.82
N GLU A 64 -19.59 12.59 -2.18
CA GLU A 64 -19.96 12.95 -3.55
C GLU A 64 -19.09 14.11 -4.00
N TYR A 65 -18.66 14.11 -5.25
CA TYR A 65 -17.78 15.12 -5.80
C TYR A 65 -18.16 15.52 -7.22
N SER A 66 -17.93 16.75 -7.57
CA SER A 66 -18.06 17.26 -8.96
C SER A 66 -16.68 17.50 -9.58
N LYS A 67 -15.66 17.75 -8.75
CA LYS A 67 -14.26 17.96 -9.15
C LYS A 67 -13.34 17.13 -8.25
N ILE A 68 -12.25 16.64 -8.79
CA ILE A 68 -11.30 15.78 -8.06
C ILE A 68 -10.74 16.46 -6.81
N ASN A 69 -10.52 17.77 -6.85
CA ASN A 69 -10.00 18.52 -5.70
C ASN A 69 -11.00 18.64 -4.52
N GLU A 70 -12.29 18.35 -4.74
CA GLU A 70 -13.30 18.30 -3.68
C GLU A 70 -13.24 17.01 -2.86
N ILE A 71 -12.58 15.97 -3.37
CA ILE A 71 -12.48 14.68 -2.69
C ILE A 71 -11.68 14.86 -1.39
N ALA A 72 -12.30 14.53 -0.26
CA ALA A 72 -11.69 14.63 1.05
C ALA A 72 -10.69 13.49 1.31
N HIS A 73 -10.97 12.28 0.79
CA HIS A 73 -10.09 11.14 0.99
C HIS A 73 -8.75 11.29 0.23
N PRO A 74 -7.61 11.48 0.93
CA PRO A 74 -6.35 11.91 0.31
C PRO A 74 -5.79 10.89 -0.68
N LEU A 75 -5.89 9.58 -0.39
CA LEU A 75 -5.37 8.53 -1.30
C LEU A 75 -6.19 8.44 -2.59
N LEU A 76 -7.53 8.53 -2.50
CA LEU A 76 -8.41 8.52 -3.66
C LEU A 76 -8.15 9.72 -4.55
N ARG A 77 -8.12 10.92 -3.95
CA ARG A 77 -7.79 12.15 -4.69
C ARG A 77 -6.45 12.04 -5.39
N SER A 78 -5.41 11.65 -4.64
CA SER A 78 -4.05 11.56 -5.20
C SER A 78 -3.93 10.52 -6.30
N ALA A 79 -4.63 9.38 -6.20
CA ALA A 79 -4.62 8.35 -7.24
C ALA A 79 -5.28 8.84 -8.54
N LEU A 80 -6.42 9.52 -8.45
CA LEU A 80 -7.12 10.10 -9.61
C LEU A 80 -6.29 11.20 -10.28
N GLU A 81 -5.69 12.08 -9.48
CA GLU A 81 -4.80 13.14 -9.97
C GLU A 81 -3.55 12.57 -10.66
N GLU A 82 -2.91 11.57 -10.04
CA GLU A 82 -1.68 10.96 -10.54
C GLU A 82 -1.88 10.29 -11.90
N LEU A 83 -3.02 9.64 -12.07
CA LEU A 83 -3.38 8.99 -13.33
C LEU A 83 -4.12 9.92 -14.31
N ASN A 84 -4.26 11.22 -13.98
CA ASN A 84 -4.95 12.20 -14.82
C ASN A 84 -6.40 11.79 -15.19
N ILE A 85 -7.10 11.09 -14.29
CA ILE A 85 -8.49 10.69 -14.50
C ILE A 85 -9.39 11.84 -14.08
N ARG A 86 -10.17 12.36 -15.01
CA ARG A 86 -11.10 13.48 -14.77
C ARG A 86 -12.56 13.06 -14.83
N ASP A 87 -12.82 11.84 -15.26
CA ASP A 87 -14.17 11.29 -15.36
C ASP A 87 -14.80 11.15 -13.97
N LEU A 88 -16.11 11.35 -13.93
CA LEU A 88 -16.88 11.07 -12.73
C LEU A 88 -17.06 9.56 -12.59
N LEU A 89 -16.58 9.03 -11.49
CA LEU A 89 -16.61 7.61 -11.17
C LEU A 89 -17.46 7.36 -9.92
N GLU A 90 -18.05 6.19 -9.86
CA GLU A 90 -18.50 5.61 -8.61
C GLU A 90 -17.47 4.59 -8.18
N ILE A 91 -16.85 4.80 -7.01
CA ILE A 91 -15.81 3.93 -6.47
C ILE A 91 -16.27 3.44 -5.10
N SER A 92 -16.41 2.13 -4.96
CA SER A 92 -16.74 1.49 -3.69
C SER A 92 -15.58 0.59 -3.27
N SER A 93 -15.14 0.72 -2.01
CA SER A 93 -14.07 -0.11 -1.47
C SER A 93 -14.45 -0.72 -0.14
N PHE A 94 -14.10 -1.99 0.04
CA PHE A 94 -14.30 -2.76 1.25
C PHE A 94 -13.18 -3.79 1.43
N GLY A 95 -12.96 -4.22 2.65
CA GLY A 95 -11.85 -5.12 2.93
C GLY A 95 -12.06 -5.96 4.19
N PHE A 96 -11.21 -6.96 4.35
CA PHE A 96 -11.25 -7.89 5.47
C PHE A 96 -10.88 -7.22 6.80
N ALA A 97 -9.88 -6.35 6.80
CA ALA A 97 -9.32 -5.81 8.03
C ALA A 97 -9.78 -4.38 8.29
N SER A 98 -10.07 -4.07 9.55
CA SER A 98 -10.37 -2.73 10.00
C SER A 98 -9.16 -1.80 9.87
N ARG A 99 -9.42 -0.49 9.81
CA ARG A 99 -8.37 0.54 9.82
C ARG A 99 -7.52 0.42 11.09
N GLY A 100 -6.21 0.52 10.95
CA GLY A 100 -5.28 0.45 12.08
C GLY A 100 -4.97 -0.97 12.55
N SER A 101 -5.35 -2.00 11.79
CA SER A 101 -5.05 -3.42 12.10
C SER A 101 -3.56 -3.81 11.98
N GLY A 102 -2.71 -2.94 11.44
CA GLY A 102 -1.30 -3.27 11.18
C GLY A 102 -1.05 -4.16 9.95
N LEU A 103 -2.09 -4.49 9.18
CA LEU A 103 -2.00 -5.40 8.03
C LEU A 103 -1.74 -4.71 6.67
N GLY A 104 -1.22 -3.48 6.66
CA GLY A 104 -0.95 -2.73 5.43
C GLY A 104 -2.20 -2.28 4.67
N GLY A 105 -3.30 -2.04 5.39
CA GLY A 105 -4.59 -1.73 4.77
C GLY A 105 -4.57 -0.50 3.87
N SER A 106 -3.83 0.57 4.21
CA SER A 106 -3.68 1.79 3.40
C SER A 106 -3.05 1.47 2.05
N SER A 107 -1.93 0.74 2.07
CA SER A 107 -1.19 0.39 0.86
C SER A 107 -1.96 -0.60 -0.01
N SER A 108 -2.61 -1.62 0.60
CA SER A 108 -3.48 -2.56 -0.13
C SER A 108 -4.67 -1.86 -0.78
N PHE A 109 -5.27 -0.89 -0.08
CA PHE A 109 -6.35 -0.07 -0.61
C PHE A 109 -5.87 0.76 -1.81
N LEU A 110 -4.75 1.47 -1.69
CA LEU A 110 -4.21 2.30 -2.77
C LEU A 110 -3.83 1.44 -4.00
N LEU A 111 -3.20 0.30 -3.78
CA LEU A 111 -2.85 -0.64 -4.85
C LEU A 111 -4.08 -1.18 -5.58
N ALA A 112 -5.15 -1.54 -4.85
CA ALA A 112 -6.40 -1.99 -5.45
C ALA A 112 -7.04 -0.88 -6.30
N ILE A 113 -7.08 0.36 -5.80
CA ILE A 113 -7.57 1.53 -6.53
C ILE A 113 -6.77 1.77 -7.81
N LEU A 114 -5.44 1.86 -7.71
CA LEU A 114 -4.58 2.11 -8.87
C LEU A 114 -4.73 1.03 -9.94
N LYS A 115 -4.80 -0.25 -9.54
CA LYS A 115 -5.09 -1.36 -10.48
C LYS A 115 -6.39 -1.14 -11.26
N GLY A 116 -7.45 -0.79 -10.56
CA GLY A 116 -8.74 -0.54 -11.19
C GLY A 116 -8.74 0.68 -12.12
N LEU A 117 -8.10 1.75 -11.69
CA LEU A 117 -8.00 3.00 -12.48
C LEU A 117 -7.12 2.83 -13.73
N LEU A 118 -6.00 2.12 -13.62
CA LEU A 118 -5.17 1.77 -14.78
C LEU A 118 -5.96 0.96 -15.81
N LYS A 119 -6.82 0.04 -15.36
CA LYS A 119 -7.68 -0.73 -16.26
C LYS A 119 -8.71 0.13 -17.01
N ILE A 120 -9.21 1.21 -16.38
CA ILE A 120 -10.05 2.21 -17.07
C ILE A 120 -9.28 2.85 -18.22
N LYS A 121 -8.00 3.14 -18.03
CA LYS A 121 -7.13 3.74 -19.05
C LYS A 121 -6.63 2.74 -20.10
N ASN A 122 -6.94 1.45 -19.97
CA ASN A 122 -6.33 0.35 -20.73
C ASN A 122 -4.80 0.30 -20.59
N GLU A 123 -4.29 0.70 -19.44
CA GLU A 123 -2.88 0.64 -19.08
C GLU A 123 -2.65 -0.50 -18.08
N GLU A 124 -1.46 -1.10 -18.14
CA GLU A 124 -1.01 -2.12 -17.19
C GLU A 124 0.39 -1.76 -16.70
N LEU A 125 0.62 -1.94 -15.42
CA LEU A 125 1.93 -1.82 -14.80
C LEU A 125 2.33 -3.19 -14.23
N SER A 126 3.64 -3.45 -14.21
CA SER A 126 4.15 -4.58 -13.44
C SER A 126 3.80 -4.41 -11.96
N ASN A 127 3.77 -5.50 -11.20
CA ASN A 127 3.55 -5.42 -9.75
C ASN A 127 4.60 -4.54 -9.06
N HIS A 128 5.83 -4.52 -9.56
CA HIS A 128 6.92 -3.68 -9.06
C HIS A 128 6.64 -2.19 -9.32
N ASP A 129 6.30 -1.83 -10.57
CA ASP A 129 6.04 -0.44 -10.93
C ASP A 129 4.78 0.10 -10.25
N LEU A 130 3.76 -0.74 -10.08
CA LEU A 130 2.56 -0.40 -9.34
C LEU A 130 2.86 -0.11 -7.86
N ALA A 131 3.72 -0.95 -7.22
CA ALA A 131 4.14 -0.71 -5.84
C ALA A 131 4.96 0.58 -5.72
N TYR A 132 5.81 0.83 -6.71
CA TYR A 132 6.61 2.05 -6.78
C TYR A 132 5.73 3.30 -6.91
N LEU A 133 4.77 3.27 -7.82
CA LEU A 133 3.78 4.35 -8.00
C LEU A 133 3.00 4.60 -6.72
N ALA A 134 2.44 3.56 -6.10
CA ALA A 134 1.67 3.66 -4.87
C ALA A 134 2.50 4.24 -3.71
N SER A 135 3.73 3.74 -3.51
CA SER A 135 4.62 4.24 -2.47
C SER A 135 5.00 5.72 -2.68
N ASN A 136 5.24 6.13 -3.93
CA ASN A 136 5.52 7.53 -4.24
C ASN A 136 4.34 8.45 -3.96
N ILE A 137 3.11 8.01 -4.22
CA ILE A 137 1.91 8.77 -3.85
C ILE A 137 1.87 9.00 -2.33
N GLU A 138 2.06 7.97 -1.52
CA GLU A 138 1.99 8.13 -0.06
C GLU A 138 3.19 8.92 0.49
N ILE A 139 4.41 8.60 0.06
CA ILE A 139 5.64 9.19 0.62
C ILE A 139 5.91 10.59 0.05
N LYS A 140 5.92 10.72 -1.29
CA LYS A 140 6.34 11.99 -1.92
C LYS A 140 5.21 12.99 -2.04
N LYS A 141 4.02 12.57 -2.48
CA LYS A 141 2.89 13.47 -2.71
C LYS A 141 2.14 13.80 -1.41
N LEU A 142 1.85 12.79 -0.59
CA LEU A 142 1.14 12.98 0.69
C LEU A 142 2.07 13.22 1.89
N LYS A 143 3.40 13.15 1.70
CA LYS A 143 4.41 13.40 2.74
C LYS A 143 4.24 12.51 3.99
N LYS A 144 3.76 11.28 3.81
CA LYS A 144 3.63 10.36 4.93
C LYS A 144 5.00 9.84 5.39
N PRO A 145 5.25 9.73 6.70
CA PRO A 145 6.49 9.24 7.27
C PRO A 145 6.56 7.70 7.28
N ILE A 146 6.29 7.07 6.15
CA ILE A 146 6.24 5.61 5.99
C ILE A 146 7.33 5.13 5.05
N GLY A 147 7.68 3.84 5.15
CA GLY A 147 8.54 3.18 4.18
C GLY A 147 7.75 2.57 3.02
N ARG A 148 8.43 1.79 2.21
CA ARG A 148 7.90 1.21 0.97
C ARG A 148 7.48 -0.25 1.10
N GLN A 149 7.88 -0.94 2.17
CA GLN A 149 7.69 -2.38 2.33
C GLN A 149 6.25 -2.84 2.12
N ASP A 150 5.29 -2.08 2.63
CA ASP A 150 3.87 -2.43 2.60
C ASP A 150 3.36 -2.61 1.17
N HIS A 151 3.72 -1.68 0.30
CA HIS A 151 3.34 -1.70 -1.11
C HIS A 151 4.00 -2.87 -1.85
N PHE A 152 5.31 -3.07 -1.63
CA PHE A 152 6.07 -4.11 -2.32
C PHE A 152 5.70 -5.51 -1.85
N ILE A 153 5.48 -5.73 -0.56
CA ILE A 153 5.04 -7.03 -0.05
C ILE A 153 3.61 -7.33 -0.52
N ALA A 154 2.68 -6.37 -0.42
CA ALA A 154 1.30 -6.58 -0.87
C ALA A 154 1.20 -6.86 -2.38
N SER A 155 2.03 -6.22 -3.21
CA SER A 155 2.07 -6.46 -4.66
C SER A 155 2.90 -7.69 -5.05
N GLY A 156 3.86 -8.09 -4.22
CA GLY A 156 4.83 -9.15 -4.52
C GLY A 156 4.24 -10.56 -4.55
N GLY A 157 3.09 -10.77 -3.92
CA GLY A 157 2.44 -12.08 -3.77
C GLY A 157 3.23 -13.04 -2.88
N ASP A 158 2.55 -13.94 -2.18
CA ASP A 158 3.15 -14.94 -1.30
C ASP A 158 4.21 -14.37 -0.33
N ILE A 159 5.22 -15.20 0.01
CA ILE A 159 6.40 -14.73 0.74
C ILE A 159 7.36 -14.03 -0.21
N SER A 160 7.79 -12.84 0.16
CA SER A 160 8.70 -12.04 -0.65
C SER A 160 9.64 -11.21 0.22
N SER A 161 10.87 -11.05 -0.27
CA SER A 161 11.87 -10.21 0.34
C SER A 161 12.29 -9.11 -0.63
N PHE A 162 12.49 -7.92 -0.10
CA PHE A 162 12.87 -6.75 -0.87
C PHE A 162 14.05 -6.05 -0.20
N LYS A 163 15.00 -5.61 -1.02
CA LYS A 163 16.11 -4.75 -0.64
C LYS A 163 15.83 -3.34 -1.14
N PHE A 164 15.89 -2.39 -0.24
CA PHE A 164 15.69 -0.96 -0.48
C PHE A 164 17.05 -0.29 -0.49
N LEU A 165 17.37 0.44 -1.55
CA LEU A 165 18.67 1.06 -1.76
C LEU A 165 18.53 2.58 -1.78
N ASP A 166 19.55 3.29 -1.29
CA ASP A 166 19.58 4.76 -1.29
C ASP A 166 19.74 5.34 -2.72
N ASN A 167 20.47 4.64 -3.60
CA ASN A 167 20.69 5.06 -4.97
C ASN A 167 19.36 5.09 -5.75
N ASN A 168 18.87 6.29 -6.03
CA ASN A 168 17.63 6.55 -6.77
C ASN A 168 16.37 5.89 -6.18
N ASN A 169 16.37 5.57 -4.88
CA ASN A 169 15.28 4.84 -4.23
C ASN A 169 14.95 3.50 -4.90
N THR A 170 15.95 2.80 -5.39
CA THR A 170 15.79 1.51 -6.06
C THR A 170 15.31 0.44 -5.08
N VAL A 171 14.39 -0.40 -5.52
CA VAL A 171 13.89 -1.55 -4.76
C VAL A 171 14.15 -2.82 -5.57
N GLU A 172 14.86 -3.77 -4.97
CA GLU A 172 15.21 -5.03 -5.59
C GLU A 172 14.47 -6.18 -4.90
N LYS A 173 13.87 -7.08 -5.69
CA LYS A 173 13.30 -8.31 -5.15
C LYS A 173 14.40 -9.33 -4.92
N ILE A 174 14.54 -9.82 -3.69
CA ILE A 174 15.49 -10.88 -3.36
C ILE A 174 14.86 -12.22 -3.69
N ILE A 175 15.57 -13.04 -4.47
CA ILE A 175 15.15 -14.40 -4.79
C ILE A 175 15.46 -15.29 -3.58
N LEU A 176 14.43 -15.86 -2.97
CA LEU A 176 14.57 -16.79 -1.87
C LEU A 176 14.91 -18.17 -2.41
N SER A 177 16.06 -18.72 -2.04
CA SER A 177 16.59 -20.03 -2.52
C SER A 177 15.90 -21.25 -1.88
N LEU A 178 15.09 -21.05 -0.86
CA LEU A 178 14.31 -22.12 -0.22
C LEU A 178 13.20 -22.60 -1.14
N SER A 179 12.93 -23.93 -1.12
CA SER A 179 11.73 -24.44 -1.78
C SER A 179 10.51 -23.76 -1.16
N LYS A 180 10.03 -22.76 -1.88
CA LYS A 180 8.99 -21.81 -1.45
C LYS A 180 7.74 -22.53 -0.94
N GLU A 181 7.40 -23.65 -1.61
CA GLU A 181 6.20 -24.44 -1.27
C GLU A 181 6.30 -25.12 0.11
N ILE A 182 7.44 -25.73 0.42
CA ILE A 182 7.64 -26.42 1.72
C ILE A 182 7.66 -25.41 2.85
N PHE A 183 8.32 -24.25 2.64
CA PHE A 183 8.37 -23.20 3.65
C PHE A 183 6.98 -22.59 3.87
N LEU A 184 6.25 -22.27 2.80
CA LEU A 184 4.89 -21.71 2.89
C LEU A 184 3.93 -22.68 3.57
N LYS A 185 3.98 -23.97 3.24
CA LYS A 185 3.15 -24.98 3.90
C LYS A 185 3.41 -25.01 5.40
N LYS A 186 4.67 -25.10 5.82
CA LYS A 186 5.04 -25.10 7.23
C LYS A 186 4.68 -23.79 7.96
N LEU A 187 4.83 -22.66 7.29
CA LEU A 187 4.48 -21.35 7.84
C LEU A 187 2.97 -21.22 8.04
N THR A 188 2.17 -21.55 7.03
CA THR A 188 0.71 -21.41 7.09
C THR A 188 0.05 -22.36 8.10
N GLU A 189 0.63 -23.54 8.30
CA GLU A 189 0.16 -24.49 9.32
C GLU A 189 0.40 -24.02 10.76
N LYS A 190 1.37 -23.13 10.97
CA LYS A 190 1.81 -22.70 12.31
C LYS A 190 1.64 -21.20 12.58
N LEU A 191 1.20 -20.44 11.59
CA LEU A 191 1.02 -19.00 11.72
C LEU A 191 -0.38 -18.68 12.24
N TYR A 192 -0.44 -18.03 13.38
CA TYR A 192 -1.67 -17.52 13.99
C TYR A 192 -1.65 -16.00 14.01
N LEU A 193 -2.69 -15.37 13.51
CA LEU A 193 -2.88 -13.93 13.62
C LEU A 193 -3.76 -13.64 14.83
N ILE A 194 -3.16 -13.07 15.86
CA ILE A 194 -3.85 -12.71 17.11
C ILE A 194 -4.10 -11.21 17.11
N PRO A 195 -5.37 -10.76 17.11
CA PRO A 195 -5.67 -9.34 17.15
C PRO A 195 -5.33 -8.77 18.54
N SER A 196 -4.59 -7.67 18.57
CA SER A 196 -4.29 -6.96 19.83
C SER A 196 -5.45 -6.09 20.31
N PHE A 197 -6.47 -5.90 19.51
CA PHE A 197 -7.60 -4.96 19.72
C PHE A 197 -7.18 -3.51 19.96
N VAL A 198 -5.91 -3.17 19.72
CA VAL A 198 -5.37 -1.82 19.85
C VAL A 198 -5.20 -1.23 18.45
N SER A 199 -6.02 -0.26 18.12
CA SER A 199 -5.83 0.54 16.89
C SER A 199 -4.67 1.52 17.08
N ARG A 200 -3.67 1.44 16.23
CA ARG A 200 -2.50 2.35 16.24
C ARG A 200 -2.36 3.04 14.89
N SER A 201 -2.02 4.33 14.93
CA SER A 201 -1.56 5.02 13.74
C SER A 201 -0.10 4.65 13.48
N ALA A 202 0.18 4.05 12.33
CA ALA A 202 1.55 3.74 11.92
C ALA A 202 2.42 5.01 11.91
N ASP A 203 1.88 6.12 11.42
CA ASP A 203 2.56 7.41 11.33
C ASP A 203 3.11 7.87 12.69
N LYS A 204 2.32 7.74 13.77
CA LYS A 204 2.76 8.12 15.13
C LYS A 204 3.89 7.24 15.65
N VAL A 205 3.87 5.96 15.34
CA VAL A 205 4.92 5.02 15.76
C VAL A 205 6.22 5.31 15.01
N LEU A 206 6.13 5.52 13.70
CA LEU A 206 7.28 5.79 12.85
C LEU A 206 7.92 7.17 13.13
N TYR A 207 7.12 8.17 13.49
CA TYR A 207 7.63 9.45 13.98
C TYR A 207 8.48 9.28 15.24
N LYS A 208 7.99 8.53 16.23
CA LYS A 208 8.74 8.27 17.47
C LYS A 208 10.02 7.48 17.22
N LEU A 209 10.03 6.54 16.27
CA LEU A 209 11.23 5.81 15.89
C LEU A 209 12.29 6.74 15.31
N LYS A 210 11.91 7.69 14.47
CA LYS A 210 12.83 8.67 13.91
C LYS A 210 13.42 9.59 14.98
N GLU A 211 12.61 10.08 15.91
CA GLU A 211 13.07 10.92 17.00
C GLU A 211 14.05 10.19 17.94
N SER A 212 13.80 8.89 18.21
CA SER A 212 14.69 8.10 19.06
C SER A 212 16.01 7.72 18.39
N SER A 213 16.07 7.59 17.06
CA SER A 213 17.33 7.36 16.35
C SER A 213 18.21 8.61 16.34
N SER A 214 17.64 9.79 16.08
CA SER A 214 18.39 11.04 16.11
C SER A 214 18.88 11.44 17.52
N ALA A 215 18.24 10.96 18.58
CA ALA A 215 18.70 11.21 19.96
C ALA A 215 19.87 10.30 20.39
N ASN A 216 20.11 9.18 19.73
CA ASN A 216 21.26 8.31 19.99
C ASN A 216 22.55 8.75 19.27
N ASP A 217 22.45 9.65 18.29
CA ASP A 217 23.63 10.21 17.60
C ASP A 217 24.27 11.39 18.36
N GLU A 218 23.69 11.83 19.47
CA GLU A 218 24.21 12.93 20.33
C GLU A 218 24.90 12.42 21.61
N LEU A 219 25.13 11.11 21.77
CA LEU A 219 25.87 10.49 22.88
C LEU A 219 27.17 9.83 22.40
#